data_4cd9a0a54de0e02de1790f67d59968f2
#
_entry.id   4cd9a0a54de0e02de1790f67d59968f2
#
_cell.length_a   1.000
_cell.length_b   1.000
_cell.length_c   1.000
_cell.angle_alpha   90.00
_cell.angle_beta   90.00
_cell.angle_gamma   90.00
#
_symmetry.space_group_name_H-M   'P 1'
#
loop_
_entity.id
_entity.type
_entity.pdbx_description
1 polymer ?
#
loop_
_entity_poly.entity_id
_entity_poly.type
_entity_poly.pdbx_seq_one_letter_code
_entity_poly.pdbx_strand_id
1 'polypeptide(L)' 'TAFGEAAVKLIYEGKTLLRITPEHDSCQALATASNRPLPEIYRAITTAANRHFGLED' A
#
# COMPACT_ATOMS: atom_id res chain seq x y z
N THR A 1 -1.68 6.50 5.02
CA THR A 1 -1.75 5.58 6.17
C THR A 1 -1.42 6.31 7.48
N ALA A 2 -1.58 5.62 8.58
CA ALA A 2 -1.20 6.15 9.89
C ALA A 2 0.31 6.44 9.98
N PHE A 3 1.11 5.80 9.13
CA PHE A 3 2.55 5.99 9.09
C PHE A 3 3.00 7.07 8.11
N GLY A 4 2.09 7.65 7.34
CA GLY A 4 2.38 8.67 6.36
C GLY A 4 1.87 8.30 4.96
N GLU A 5 2.29 9.07 3.97
CA GLU A 5 1.90 8.84 2.58
C GLU A 5 2.81 7.79 1.94
N ALA A 6 2.23 7.00 1.03
CA ALA A 6 2.97 5.98 0.30
C ALA A 6 2.44 5.87 -1.13
N ALA A 7 3.34 5.61 -2.07
CA ALA A 7 2.98 5.36 -3.45
C ALA A 7 2.52 3.90 -3.60
N VAL A 8 1.50 3.70 -4.42
CA VAL A 8 0.99 2.36 -4.72
C VAL A 8 0.90 2.18 -6.24
N LYS A 9 0.97 0.94 -6.68
CA LYS A 9 0.85 0.58 -8.08
C LYS A 9 -0.52 -0.06 -8.30
N LEU A 10 -1.27 0.45 -9.27
CA LEU A 10 -2.59 -0.07 -9.61
C LEU A 10 -2.46 -1.04 -10.77
N ILE A 11 -3.01 -2.24 -10.61
CA ILE A 11 -2.98 -3.28 -11.63
C ILE A 11 -4.37 -3.41 -12.22
N TYR A 12 -4.49 -3.16 -13.52
CA TYR A 12 -5.74 -3.21 -14.25
C TYR A 12 -5.78 -4.34 -15.26
N GLU A 13 -6.98 -4.80 -15.55
CA GLU A 13 -7.27 -5.58 -16.74
C GLU A 13 -8.38 -4.84 -17.48
N GLY A 14 -8.04 -4.26 -18.65
CA GLY A 14 -8.95 -3.36 -19.32
C GLY A 14 -9.27 -2.16 -18.43
N LYS A 15 -10.55 -1.98 -18.07
CA LYS A 15 -11.00 -0.91 -17.18
C LYS A 15 -11.23 -1.39 -15.75
N THR A 16 -10.96 -2.65 -15.48
CA THR A 16 -11.20 -3.24 -14.16
C THR A 16 -9.94 -3.21 -13.32
N LEU A 17 -10.03 -2.60 -12.14
CA LEU A 17 -8.93 -2.60 -11.17
C LEU A 17 -8.89 -3.96 -10.49
N LEU A 18 -7.81 -4.72 -10.71
CA LEU A 18 -7.65 -6.06 -10.16
C LEU A 18 -7.05 -6.06 -8.77
N ARG A 19 -6.02 -5.27 -8.56
CA ARG A 19 -5.35 -5.21 -7.27
C ARG A 19 -4.47 -3.97 -7.15
N ILE A 20 -4.02 -3.72 -5.94
CA ILE A 20 -3.17 -2.59 -5.61
C ILE A 20 -1.94 -3.14 -4.89
N THR A 21 -0.76 -2.76 -5.37
CA THR A 21 0.50 -3.22 -4.79
C THR A 21 1.28 -2.00 -4.30
N PRO A 22 1.70 -1.97 -3.02
CA PRO A 22 2.54 -0.87 -2.54
C PRO A 22 3.88 -0.85 -3.27
N GLU A 23 4.39 0.34 -3.55
CA GLU A 23 5.73 0.50 -4.10
C GLU A 23 6.77 0.18 -3.02
N HIS A 24 7.75 -0.65 -3.36
CA HIS A 24 8.75 -1.12 -2.41
C HIS A 24 9.52 0.03 -1.76
N ASP A 25 9.95 1.00 -2.56
CA ASP A 25 10.75 2.13 -2.05
C ASP A 25 9.95 2.96 -1.06
N SER A 26 8.65 3.15 -1.31
CA SER A 26 7.77 3.87 -0.38
C SER A 26 7.62 3.12 0.94
N CYS A 27 7.44 1.79 0.87
CA CYS A 27 7.32 0.96 2.07
C CYS A 27 8.61 1.02 2.89
N GLN A 28 9.75 0.94 2.22
CA GLN A 28 11.04 0.97 2.89
C GLN A 28 11.30 2.33 3.57
N ALA A 29 10.97 3.42 2.88
CA ALA A 29 11.10 4.76 3.45
C ALA A 29 10.23 4.93 4.69
N LEU A 30 8.98 4.47 4.65
CA LEU A 30 8.09 4.54 5.79
C LEU A 30 8.54 3.63 6.94
N ALA A 31 9.05 2.43 6.63
CA ALA A 31 9.56 1.52 7.65
C ALA A 31 10.71 2.15 8.40
N THR A 32 11.63 2.81 7.67
CA THR A 32 12.76 3.51 8.27
C THR A 32 12.30 4.70 9.12
N ALA A 33 11.41 5.52 8.56
CA ALA A 33 10.94 6.73 9.24
C ALA A 33 10.12 6.42 10.49
N SER A 34 9.34 5.34 10.49
CA SER A 34 8.48 4.97 11.61
C SER A 34 9.14 3.97 12.56
N ASN A 35 10.33 3.48 12.21
CA ASN A 35 11.04 2.44 12.97
C ASN A 35 10.18 1.18 13.16
N ARG A 36 9.52 0.74 12.08
CA ARG A 36 8.65 -0.43 12.06
C ARG A 36 9.15 -1.45 11.06
N PRO A 37 8.89 -2.75 11.28
CA PRO A 37 9.29 -3.79 10.33
C PRO A 37 8.60 -3.59 8.97
N LEU A 38 9.34 -3.84 7.90
CA LEU A 38 8.80 -3.69 6.54
C LEU A 38 7.50 -4.46 6.29
N PRO A 39 7.36 -5.73 6.75
CA PRO A 39 6.10 -6.45 6.54
C PRO A 39 4.89 -5.77 7.20
N GLU A 40 5.08 -5.11 8.34
CA GLU A 40 4.00 -4.38 9.00
C GLU A 40 3.57 -3.18 8.17
N ILE A 41 4.54 -2.44 7.64
CA ILE A 41 4.27 -1.28 6.77
C ILE A 41 3.55 -1.72 5.49
N TYR A 42 4.04 -2.77 4.86
CA TYR A 42 3.45 -3.31 3.64
C TYR A 42 1.98 -3.67 3.85
N ARG A 43 1.68 -4.34 4.95
CA ARG A 43 0.30 -4.73 5.30
C ARG A 43 -0.58 -3.50 5.54
N ALA A 44 -0.06 -2.50 6.26
CA ALA A 44 -0.82 -1.29 6.55
C ALA A 44 -1.17 -0.53 5.27
N ILE A 45 -0.21 -0.40 4.34
CA ILE A 45 -0.44 0.28 3.07
C ILE A 45 -1.44 -0.50 2.22
N THR A 46 -1.28 -1.82 2.13
CA THR A 46 -2.18 -2.68 1.37
C THR A 46 -3.61 -2.57 1.89
N THR A 47 -3.80 -2.63 3.19
CA THR A 47 -5.12 -2.53 3.82
C THR A 47 -5.75 -1.16 3.54
N ALA A 48 -4.99 -0.09 3.73
CA ALA A 48 -5.50 1.26 3.50
C ALA A 48 -5.86 1.49 2.03
N ALA A 49 -5.03 1.00 1.11
CA ALA A 49 -5.27 1.14 -0.32
C ALA A 49 -6.49 0.35 -0.76
N ASN A 50 -6.62 -0.89 -0.32
CA ASN A 50 -7.79 -1.71 -0.67
C ASN A 50 -9.08 -1.08 -0.16
N ARG A 51 -9.06 -0.51 1.03
CA ARG A 51 -10.22 0.18 1.59
C ARG A 51 -10.55 1.43 0.79
N HIS A 52 -9.52 2.20 0.42
CA HIS A 52 -9.70 3.45 -0.33
C HIS A 52 -10.31 3.19 -1.72
N PHE A 53 -9.87 2.12 -2.39
CA PHE A 53 -10.33 1.78 -3.74
C PHE A 53 -11.48 0.79 -3.77
N GLY A 54 -12.00 0.38 -2.61
CA GLY A 54 -13.17 -0.48 -2.54
C GLY A 54 -12.91 -1.94 -2.90
N LEU A 55 -11.67 -2.42 -2.77
CA LEU A 55 -11.32 -3.82 -3.03
C LEU A 55 -11.40 -4.70 -1.78
N GLU A 56 -11.77 -4.13 -0.66
CA GLU A 56 -11.91 -4.84 0.61
C GLU A 56 -13.19 -5.66 0.63
N ASP A 57 -13.10 -6.90 1.08
CA ASP A 57 -14.27 -7.79 1.21
C ASP A 57 -15.20 -7.35 2.34
#